data_382861284bbc66e59853005c0925acf4
#
_entry.id   382861284bbc66e59853005c0925acf4
#
_cell.length_a   1.000
_cell.length_b   1.000
_cell.length_c   1.000
_cell.angle_alpha   90.00
_cell.angle_beta   90.00
_cell.angle_gamma   90.00
#
_symmetry.space_group_name_H-M   'P 1'
#
loop_
_entity.id
_entity.type
_entity.pdbx_description
1 polymer ?
#
loop_
_entity_poly.entity_id
_entity_poly.type
_entity_poly.pdbx_seq_one_letter_code
_entity_poly.pdbx_strand_id
1 'polypeptide(L)' 'MAEKLNFLPHITGSFAQPAAENPTVEMVEAAYRHHGLHYRYLNTEVAPEHLAAAVAGARAMNWAGFNCSIPHKIAVIEH' A
#
# COMPACT_ATOMS: atom_id res chain seq x y z
N MET A 1 -32.51 -9.51 -3.52
CA MET A 1 -31.44 -10.12 -2.69
C MET A 1 -30.66 -9.03 -2.02
N ALA A 2 -30.48 -9.12 -0.73
CA ALA A 2 -29.70 -8.14 -0.02
C ALA A 2 -28.20 -8.41 -0.26
N GLU A 3 -27.49 -7.40 -0.68
CA GLU A 3 -26.04 -7.52 -0.80
C GLU A 3 -25.42 -7.54 0.59
N LYS A 4 -24.43 -8.38 0.73
CA LYS A 4 -23.68 -8.46 1.96
C LYS A 4 -22.79 -7.23 2.05
N LEU A 5 -22.93 -6.43 3.07
CA LEU A 5 -22.06 -5.27 3.28
C LEU A 5 -20.66 -5.73 3.65
N ASN A 6 -19.68 -5.12 3.02
CA ASN A 6 -18.30 -5.40 3.32
C ASN A 6 -17.55 -4.09 3.54
N PHE A 7 -17.11 -3.89 4.75
CA PHE A 7 -16.40 -2.68 5.14
C PHE A 7 -14.89 -2.81 5.09
N LEU A 8 -14.38 -3.94 4.60
CA LEU A 8 -12.96 -4.16 4.48
C LEU A 8 -12.49 -3.84 3.06
N PRO A 9 -11.75 -2.75 2.87
CA PRO A 9 -11.15 -2.49 1.56
C PRO A 9 -9.96 -3.40 1.35
N HIS A 10 -9.60 -3.60 0.08
CA HIS A 10 -8.31 -4.16 -0.25
C HIS A 10 -7.27 -3.06 -0.12
N ILE A 11 -6.20 -3.32 0.63
CA ILE A 11 -5.18 -2.31 0.89
C ILE A 11 -4.00 -2.52 -0.04
N THR A 12 -3.58 -1.44 -0.66
CA THR A 12 -2.34 -1.36 -1.42
C THR A 12 -1.57 -0.15 -0.93
N GLY A 13 -0.35 0.01 -1.35
CA GLY A 13 0.39 1.19 -0.94
C GLY A 13 1.83 1.21 -1.39
N SER A 14 2.57 2.14 -0.82
CA SER A 14 3.99 2.26 -1.06
C SER A 14 4.76 2.42 0.24
N PHE A 15 5.95 1.86 0.27
CA PHE A 15 6.90 2.04 1.36
C PHE A 15 8.05 2.91 0.86
N ALA A 16 8.30 4.01 1.52
CA ALA A 16 9.33 4.96 1.12
C ALA A 16 9.81 5.79 2.31
N GLN A 17 10.90 6.49 2.10
CA GLN A 17 11.36 7.51 3.03
C GLN A 17 12.17 8.55 2.25
N PRO A 18 11.65 9.77 2.11
CA PRO A 18 10.34 10.24 2.60
C PRO A 18 9.18 9.77 1.73
N ALA A 19 7.99 9.67 2.31
CA ALA A 19 6.79 9.23 1.61
C ALA A 19 5.75 10.33 1.44
N ALA A 20 5.82 11.38 2.25
CA ALA A 20 4.78 12.39 2.33
C ALA A 20 4.49 13.12 1.01
N GLU A 21 5.47 13.23 0.15
CA GLU A 21 5.35 14.01 -1.09
C GLU A 21 5.12 13.12 -2.33
N ASN A 22 4.88 11.85 -2.16
CA ASN A 22 4.65 10.96 -3.27
C ASN A 22 3.23 11.14 -3.81
N PRO A 23 3.07 11.66 -5.04
CA PRO A 23 1.73 11.95 -5.57
C PRO A 23 1.02 10.72 -6.14
N THR A 24 1.67 9.58 -6.19
CA THR A 24 1.09 8.36 -6.77
C THR A 24 -0.24 8.01 -6.13
N VAL A 25 -0.40 8.29 -4.84
CA VAL A 25 -1.63 7.99 -4.11
C VAL A 25 -2.85 8.65 -4.75
N GLU A 26 -2.72 9.89 -5.21
CA GLU A 26 -3.85 10.60 -5.82
C GLU A 26 -4.29 9.94 -7.11
N MET A 27 -3.33 9.57 -7.95
CA MET A 27 -3.61 8.94 -9.23
C MET A 27 -4.22 7.55 -9.05
N VAL A 28 -3.66 6.75 -8.16
CA VAL A 28 -4.14 5.38 -7.93
C VAL A 28 -5.51 5.39 -7.27
N GLU A 29 -5.72 6.24 -6.26
CA GLU A 29 -7.02 6.35 -5.60
C GLU A 29 -8.09 6.84 -6.58
N ALA A 30 -7.75 7.77 -7.46
CA ALA A 30 -8.68 8.23 -8.49
C ALA A 30 -9.07 7.09 -9.44
N ALA A 31 -8.10 6.26 -9.83
CA ALA A 31 -8.37 5.11 -10.69
C ALA A 31 -9.28 4.11 -9.98
N TYR A 32 -9.03 3.84 -8.70
CA TYR A 32 -9.90 2.96 -7.93
C TYR A 32 -11.33 3.46 -7.87
N ARG A 33 -11.51 4.76 -7.64
CA ARG A 33 -12.85 5.36 -7.63
C ARG A 33 -13.52 5.28 -9.00
N HIS A 34 -12.77 5.56 -10.05
CA HIS A 34 -13.29 5.54 -11.41
C HIS A 34 -13.82 4.16 -11.79
N HIS A 35 -13.13 3.11 -11.38
CA HIS A 35 -13.53 1.74 -11.69
C HIS A 35 -14.44 1.11 -10.64
N GLY A 36 -14.84 1.87 -9.62
CA GLY A 36 -15.73 1.36 -8.57
C GLY A 36 -15.09 0.27 -7.72
N LEU A 37 -13.79 0.29 -7.56
CA LEU A 37 -13.09 -0.74 -6.80
C LEU A 37 -13.04 -0.39 -5.32
N HIS A 38 -13.28 -1.40 -4.47
CA HIS A 38 -13.18 -1.22 -3.03
C HIS A 38 -11.74 -1.44 -2.58
N TYR A 39 -10.86 -0.57 -3.07
CA TYR A 39 -9.42 -0.60 -2.82
C TYR A 39 -9.00 0.74 -2.24
N ARG A 40 -7.95 0.72 -1.44
CA ARG A 40 -7.31 1.93 -0.93
C ARG A 40 -5.81 1.85 -1.20
N TYR A 41 -5.22 3.01 -1.40
CA TYR A 41 -3.79 3.13 -1.60
C TYR A 41 -3.21 4.06 -0.53
N LEU A 42 -2.22 3.58 0.21
CA LEU A 42 -1.64 4.31 1.32
C LEU A 42 -0.17 4.60 1.09
N ASN A 43 0.22 5.86 1.19
CA ASN A 43 1.63 6.21 1.32
C ASN A 43 2.06 5.88 2.74
N THR A 44 3.16 5.16 2.88
CA THR A 44 3.62 4.73 4.20
C THR A 44 5.08 5.08 4.36
N GLU A 45 5.37 5.87 5.39
CA GLU A 45 6.73 6.24 5.73
C GLU A 45 7.40 5.07 6.44
N VAL A 46 8.44 4.50 5.83
CA VAL A 46 9.13 3.34 6.37
C VAL A 46 10.63 3.58 6.30
N ALA A 47 11.28 3.67 7.46
CA ALA A 47 12.73 3.76 7.52
C ALA A 47 13.37 2.44 7.10
N PRO A 48 14.58 2.46 6.52
CA PRO A 48 15.22 1.22 6.05
C PRO A 48 15.31 0.11 7.10
N GLU A 49 15.59 0.47 8.34
CA GLU A 49 15.71 -0.51 9.44
C GLU A 49 14.39 -1.16 9.82
N HIS A 50 13.26 -0.61 9.35
CA HIS A 50 11.94 -1.13 9.66
C HIS A 50 11.28 -1.82 8.47
N LEU A 51 11.98 -1.94 7.35
CA LEU A 51 11.38 -2.48 6.13
C LEU A 51 10.89 -3.92 6.32
N ALA A 52 11.69 -4.77 6.96
CA ALA A 52 11.30 -6.16 7.18
C ALA A 52 10.02 -6.26 7.99
N ALA A 53 9.90 -5.44 9.04
CA ALA A 53 8.69 -5.41 9.86
C ALA A 53 7.48 -4.91 9.08
N ALA A 54 7.68 -3.90 8.23
CA ALA A 54 6.60 -3.36 7.42
C ALA A 54 6.08 -4.39 6.43
N VAL A 55 6.98 -5.11 5.76
CA VAL A 55 6.59 -6.16 4.81
C VAL A 55 5.85 -7.29 5.53
N ALA A 56 6.36 -7.72 6.67
CA ALA A 56 5.70 -8.76 7.46
C ALA A 56 4.30 -8.32 7.91
N GLY A 57 4.17 -7.06 8.33
CA GLY A 57 2.89 -6.49 8.72
C GLY A 57 1.89 -6.43 7.57
N ALA A 58 2.34 -6.01 6.40
CA ALA A 58 1.47 -5.96 5.23
C ALA A 58 0.96 -7.36 4.87
N ARG A 59 1.83 -8.36 4.94
CA ARG A 59 1.42 -9.75 4.72
C ARG A 59 0.43 -10.23 5.76
N ALA A 60 0.69 -9.92 7.03
CA ALA A 60 -0.20 -10.32 8.11
C ALA A 60 -1.57 -9.66 8.00
N MET A 61 -1.63 -8.45 7.44
CA MET A 61 -2.87 -7.72 7.23
C MET A 61 -3.52 -8.00 5.89
N ASN A 62 -2.97 -8.92 5.12
CA ASN A 62 -3.50 -9.30 3.80
C ASN A 62 -3.56 -8.14 2.80
N TRP A 63 -2.54 -7.31 2.77
CA TRP A 63 -2.47 -6.28 1.74
C TRP A 63 -2.43 -6.92 0.36
N ALA A 64 -3.18 -6.35 -0.58
CA ALA A 64 -3.23 -6.86 -1.95
C ALA A 64 -1.93 -6.62 -2.71
N GLY A 65 -1.17 -5.59 -2.34
CA GLY A 65 0.12 -5.33 -2.96
C GLY A 65 0.75 -4.06 -2.43
N PHE A 66 2.02 -3.85 -2.76
CA PHE A 66 2.70 -2.62 -2.41
C PHE A 66 3.86 -2.36 -3.36
N ASN A 67 4.24 -1.09 -3.47
CA ASN A 67 5.41 -0.63 -4.21
C ASN A 67 6.47 -0.16 -3.22
N CYS A 68 7.72 -0.30 -3.61
CA CYS A 68 8.82 0.26 -2.84
C CYS A 68 9.54 1.31 -3.67
N SER A 69 9.77 2.46 -3.03
CA SER A 69 10.59 3.51 -3.61
C SER A 69 11.96 3.52 -2.92
N ILE A 70 12.83 4.41 -3.37
CA ILE A 70 14.12 4.58 -2.72
C ILE A 70 13.90 4.95 -1.25
N PRO A 71 14.62 4.33 -0.31
CA PRO A 71 15.76 3.43 -0.50
C PRO A 71 15.40 1.94 -0.52
N HIS A 72 14.13 1.57 -0.50
CA HIS A 72 13.69 0.20 -0.27
C HIS A 72 13.66 -0.69 -1.51
N LYS A 73 13.85 -0.08 -2.68
CA LYS A 73 13.63 -0.77 -3.95
C LYS A 73 14.45 -2.06 -4.11
N ILE A 74 15.66 -2.07 -3.60
CA ILE A 74 16.53 -3.24 -3.64
C ILE A 74 16.36 -4.10 -2.39
N ALA A 75 16.32 -3.45 -1.23
CA ALA A 75 16.28 -4.16 0.05
C ALA A 75 15.04 -5.04 0.20
N VAL A 76 13.91 -4.64 -0.38
CA VAL A 76 12.66 -5.39 -0.26
C VAL A 76 12.76 -6.80 -0.85
N ILE A 77 13.65 -7.01 -1.81
CA ILE A 77 13.83 -8.31 -2.45
C ILE A 77 14.26 -9.37 -1.43
N GLU A 78 14.90 -8.96 -0.32
CA GLU A 78 15.34 -9.86 0.73
C GLU A 78 14.23 -10.26 1.69
N HIS A 79 13.06 -9.70 1.55
CA HIS A 79 11.92 -9.92 2.43
C HIS A 79 10.69 -10.39 1.65
#